data_1b46c2c85ba02409438c2e4f5727b758
#
_entry.id   1b46c2c85ba02409438c2e4f5727b758
#
_cell.length_a   1.000
_cell.length_b   1.000
_cell.length_c   1.000
_cell.angle_alpha   90.00
_cell.angle_beta   90.00
_cell.angle_gamma   90.00
#
_symmetry.space_group_name_H-M   'P 1'
#
loop_
_entity.id
_entity.type
_entity.pdbx_description
1 polymer ?
#
loop_
_entity_poly.entity_id
_entity_poly.type
_entity_poly.pdbx_seq_one_letter_code
_entity_poly.pdbx_strand_id
1 'polypeptide(L)'
;MTNIHNDKILILDFGAQYTQLIARRIRELGVYCEIWAWDHNPAEIAGFGAKGIILSGGPESTTLPGAPAAPQEVFDSGLPIFGICYGMQTLAAQLGGATEAADQREFGHAEVNVINPDALFKGLSDHGGEPKLNVWMSHGDHVSVAPPGFTITATTDRIPVAAMANEEKRWYGVQFHPEVTHTLQGQALLRRFVVDVCGCQTLWTAANIIDDQIARVREQVGDDEVILGLSGGVDSSVVAALLHKAIGEKLTCVFVDTGLLRWQEGDQVMAMFAEHMGVKVVRVNAADRYFAALEGVSDPEAKRKIIGNLFVEIFDEESNKLSNAKWLAQGTIYPDVIESAGSKTGKAHVIKSHHNVGGLPEHMKLGLVEPLRELFKDEVRRLGVELGLPRTMVYRHPFPGPGLGVRILGEVKREYAELLAKADAIFIDELCKADLYDKTSQAFAVFLPVKSVGVVGDARAYEWVIALRAVETIDFMTAHWAHLPYEFLGTVSNRIINELRGVSRVVYDISGKPPATIEWE
;
A
#
# COMPACT_ATOMS: atom_id res chain seq x y z
N MET A 1 2.76 -28.94 8.28
CA MET A 1 2.96 -27.47 8.28
C MET A 1 1.84 -26.84 9.08
N THR A 2 2.12 -25.82 9.88
CA THR A 2 1.10 -25.06 10.61
C THR A 2 0.34 -24.23 9.59
N ASN A 3 -0.96 -24.39 9.50
CA ASN A 3 -1.77 -23.60 8.56
C ASN A 3 -1.93 -22.17 9.12
N ILE A 4 -1.27 -21.21 8.50
CA ILE A 4 -1.28 -19.80 8.90
C ILE A 4 -2.63 -19.10 8.73
N HIS A 5 -3.58 -19.72 8.02
CA HIS A 5 -4.93 -19.24 7.79
C HIS A 5 -5.97 -19.88 8.72
N ASN A 6 -5.54 -20.76 9.67
CA ASN A 6 -6.48 -21.40 10.60
C ASN A 6 -7.18 -20.38 11.50
N ASP A 7 -6.41 -19.43 11.99
CA ASP A 7 -6.90 -18.39 12.87
C ASP A 7 -7.00 -17.09 12.07
N LYS A 8 -8.23 -16.64 11.79
CA LYS A 8 -8.48 -15.50 10.94
C LYS A 8 -9.64 -14.64 11.41
N ILE A 9 -9.55 -13.37 11.08
CA ILE A 9 -10.58 -12.36 11.36
C ILE A 9 -11.25 -11.95 10.04
N LEU A 10 -12.57 -11.88 10.04
CA LEU A 10 -13.33 -11.28 8.96
C LEU A 10 -13.60 -9.81 9.27
N ILE A 11 -13.33 -8.94 8.32
CA ILE A 11 -13.64 -7.51 8.41
C ILE A 11 -14.73 -7.22 7.38
N LEU A 12 -15.90 -6.74 7.84
CA LEU A 12 -16.95 -6.26 6.96
C LEU A 12 -16.77 -4.77 6.73
N ASP A 13 -16.61 -4.39 5.45
CA ASP A 13 -16.35 -3.02 5.02
C ASP A 13 -17.66 -2.28 4.71
N PHE A 14 -17.95 -1.25 5.50
CA PHE A 14 -19.06 -0.34 5.28
C PHE A 14 -18.68 0.92 4.48
N GLY A 15 -17.54 0.90 3.80
CA GLY A 15 -17.06 1.98 2.93
C GLY A 15 -16.16 3.01 3.62
N ALA A 16 -15.56 2.67 4.76
CA ALA A 16 -14.64 3.57 5.44
C ALA A 16 -13.28 3.65 4.72
N GLN A 17 -12.71 4.84 4.72
CA GLN A 17 -11.33 5.06 4.24
C GLN A 17 -10.28 4.28 5.07
N TYR A 18 -10.61 3.93 6.32
CA TYR A 18 -9.71 3.29 7.27
C TYR A 18 -9.84 1.76 7.33
N THR A 19 -10.73 1.13 6.54
CA THR A 19 -10.92 -0.33 6.60
C THR A 19 -9.64 -1.12 6.31
N GLN A 20 -8.87 -0.70 5.31
CA GLN A 20 -7.57 -1.32 5.03
C GLN A 20 -6.57 -1.12 6.17
N LEU A 21 -6.67 -0.02 6.92
CA LEU A 21 -5.82 0.23 8.08
C LEU A 21 -6.16 -0.72 9.24
N ILE A 22 -7.46 -1.02 9.46
CA ILE A 22 -7.88 -2.06 10.42
C ILE A 22 -7.20 -3.39 10.06
N ALA A 23 -7.30 -3.82 8.80
CA ALA A 23 -6.68 -5.06 8.36
C ALA A 23 -5.16 -5.07 8.58
N ARG A 24 -4.46 -3.98 8.24
CA ARG A 24 -3.01 -3.84 8.48
C ARG A 24 -2.67 -3.97 9.96
N ARG A 25 -3.43 -3.33 10.85
CA ARG A 25 -3.21 -3.44 12.31
C ARG A 25 -3.37 -4.87 12.82
N ILE A 26 -4.34 -5.62 12.31
CA ILE A 26 -4.52 -7.04 12.66
C ILE A 26 -3.37 -7.89 12.14
N ARG A 27 -2.92 -7.65 10.90
CA ARG A 27 -1.76 -8.33 10.31
C ARG A 27 -0.46 -8.02 11.07
N GLU A 28 -0.30 -6.78 11.55
CA GLU A 28 0.82 -6.40 12.44
C GLU A 28 0.83 -7.17 13.76
N LEU A 29 -0.35 -7.60 14.24
CA LEU A 29 -0.48 -8.49 15.41
C LEU A 29 -0.13 -9.96 15.10
N GLY A 30 0.16 -10.28 13.86
CA GLY A 30 0.50 -11.62 13.42
C GLY A 30 -0.71 -12.51 13.15
N VAL A 31 -1.88 -11.95 12.84
CA VAL A 31 -3.11 -12.69 12.55
C VAL A 31 -3.61 -12.39 11.14
N TYR A 32 -3.99 -13.44 10.42
CA TYR A 32 -4.57 -13.30 9.08
C TYR A 32 -5.97 -12.66 9.15
N CYS A 33 -6.31 -11.82 8.18
CA CYS A 33 -7.65 -11.26 8.05
C CYS A 33 -8.01 -11.00 6.58
N GLU A 34 -9.29 -10.97 6.28
CA GLU A 34 -9.83 -10.57 4.97
C GLU A 34 -10.84 -9.44 5.13
N ILE A 35 -10.93 -8.60 4.10
CA ILE A 35 -11.92 -7.54 3.99
C ILE A 35 -12.96 -7.98 2.97
N TRP A 36 -14.23 -8.05 3.40
CA TRP A 36 -15.38 -8.31 2.53
C TRP A 36 -16.33 -7.12 2.57
N ALA A 37 -17.00 -6.83 1.46
CA ALA A 37 -18.05 -5.80 1.45
C ALA A 37 -19.19 -6.20 2.38
N TRP A 38 -19.85 -5.24 3.01
CA TRP A 38 -21.00 -5.49 3.92
C TRP A 38 -22.14 -6.24 3.27
N ASP A 39 -22.32 -6.12 1.94
CA ASP A 39 -23.33 -6.80 1.11
C ASP A 39 -22.80 -8.08 0.43
N HIS A 40 -21.65 -8.60 0.91
CA HIS A 40 -21.14 -9.90 0.47
C HIS A 40 -22.14 -11.02 0.74
N ASN A 41 -22.09 -12.10 -0.06
CA ASN A 41 -22.99 -13.24 0.08
C ASN A 41 -22.99 -13.79 1.52
N PRO A 42 -24.09 -13.63 2.29
CA PRO A 42 -24.11 -14.01 3.70
C PRO A 42 -23.84 -15.50 3.95
N ALA A 43 -24.21 -16.37 3.00
CA ALA A 43 -23.98 -17.81 3.12
C ALA A 43 -22.50 -18.20 3.18
N GLU A 44 -21.60 -17.34 2.67
CA GLU A 44 -20.17 -17.58 2.68
C GLU A 44 -19.52 -17.21 4.03
N ILE A 45 -20.18 -16.37 4.84
CA ILE A 45 -19.63 -15.92 6.15
C ILE A 45 -19.40 -17.11 7.07
N ALA A 46 -20.36 -18.02 7.18
CA ALA A 46 -20.22 -19.22 8.01
C ALA A 46 -19.12 -20.17 7.49
N GLY A 47 -18.98 -20.27 6.16
CA GLY A 47 -17.97 -21.11 5.50
C GLY A 47 -16.56 -20.54 5.59
N PHE A 48 -16.40 -19.24 5.86
CA PHE A 48 -15.09 -18.61 5.96
C PHE A 48 -14.25 -19.14 7.13
N GLY A 49 -14.89 -19.53 8.23
CA GLY A 49 -14.22 -20.08 9.41
C GLY A 49 -13.44 -19.01 10.20
N ALA A 50 -13.98 -17.80 10.29
CA ALA A 50 -13.40 -16.75 11.12
C ALA A 50 -13.48 -17.12 12.61
N LYS A 51 -12.54 -16.61 13.42
CA LYS A 51 -12.58 -16.64 14.89
C LYS A 51 -13.24 -15.40 15.49
N GLY A 52 -13.40 -14.35 14.73
CA GLY A 52 -14.09 -13.12 15.12
C GLY A 52 -14.39 -12.26 13.91
N ILE A 53 -15.32 -11.33 14.08
CA ILE A 53 -15.77 -10.43 13.02
C ILE A 53 -15.58 -8.98 13.48
N ILE A 54 -15.02 -8.14 12.61
CA ILE A 54 -14.92 -6.69 12.82
C ILE A 54 -15.88 -6.00 11.84
N LEU A 55 -16.71 -5.11 12.36
CA LEU A 55 -17.55 -4.21 11.58
C LEU A 55 -16.82 -2.86 11.47
N SER A 56 -16.43 -2.47 10.27
CA SER A 56 -15.64 -1.25 10.04
C SER A 56 -16.46 0.02 10.25
N GLY A 57 -15.81 1.16 10.18
CA GLY A 57 -16.47 2.46 9.99
C GLY A 57 -17.18 2.56 8.63
N GLY A 58 -17.91 3.63 8.41
CA GLY A 58 -18.59 3.93 7.16
C GLY A 58 -18.99 5.40 7.07
N PRO A 59 -19.21 5.94 5.86
CA PRO A 59 -19.61 7.33 5.66
C PRO A 59 -21.12 7.58 5.84
N GLU A 60 -21.92 6.51 5.86
CA GLU A 60 -23.37 6.58 5.87
C GLU A 60 -23.92 6.81 7.29
N SER A 61 -25.23 7.11 7.39
CA SER A 61 -25.96 7.23 8.66
C SER A 61 -26.91 6.04 8.82
N THR A 62 -26.87 5.38 9.97
CA THR A 62 -27.79 4.29 10.32
C THR A 62 -29.25 4.75 10.48
N THR A 63 -29.49 6.07 10.57
CA THR A 63 -30.83 6.65 10.68
C THR A 63 -31.53 6.75 9.32
N LEU A 64 -30.83 6.57 8.21
CA LEU A 64 -31.37 6.68 6.86
C LEU A 64 -31.96 5.34 6.38
N PRO A 65 -33.10 5.35 5.65
CA PRO A 65 -33.66 4.15 5.05
C PRO A 65 -32.67 3.52 4.04
N GLY A 66 -32.46 2.20 4.16
CA GLY A 66 -31.55 1.49 3.27
C GLY A 66 -30.07 1.65 3.59
N ALA A 67 -29.72 2.19 4.76
CA ALA A 67 -28.35 2.26 5.24
C ALA A 67 -27.69 0.87 5.25
N PRO A 68 -26.39 0.78 4.97
CA PRO A 68 -25.63 -0.47 5.06
C PRO A 68 -25.81 -1.14 6.43
N ALA A 69 -26.13 -2.43 6.44
CA ALA A 69 -26.37 -3.19 7.66
C ALA A 69 -25.59 -4.50 7.63
N ALA A 70 -25.17 -5.00 8.78
CA ALA A 70 -24.52 -6.29 8.86
C ALA A 70 -25.53 -7.40 8.54
N PRO A 71 -25.17 -8.42 7.75
CA PRO A 71 -26.02 -9.58 7.52
C PRO A 71 -26.40 -10.27 8.83
N GLN A 72 -27.61 -10.85 8.90
CA GLN A 72 -28.10 -11.54 10.10
C GLN A 72 -27.17 -12.70 10.52
N GLU A 73 -26.56 -13.35 9.55
CA GLU A 73 -25.61 -14.45 9.73
C GLU A 73 -24.39 -14.06 10.59
N VAL A 74 -24.03 -12.77 10.62
CA VAL A 74 -22.99 -12.25 11.52
C VAL A 74 -23.39 -12.45 12.98
N PHE A 75 -24.63 -12.10 13.33
CA PHE A 75 -25.16 -12.20 14.70
C PHE A 75 -25.47 -13.64 15.08
N ASP A 76 -25.85 -14.46 14.10
CA ASP A 76 -26.19 -15.89 14.30
C ASP A 76 -24.92 -16.77 14.34
N SER A 77 -23.76 -16.24 13.96
CA SER A 77 -22.48 -16.98 13.93
C SER A 77 -21.98 -17.45 15.30
N GLY A 78 -22.41 -16.79 16.38
CA GLY A 78 -21.90 -17.04 17.73
C GLY A 78 -20.44 -16.58 17.94
N LEU A 79 -19.86 -15.89 16.96
CA LEU A 79 -18.50 -15.38 17.01
C LEU A 79 -18.41 -14.07 17.82
N PRO A 80 -17.24 -13.75 18.38
CA PRO A 80 -16.94 -12.41 18.87
C PRO A 80 -17.10 -11.35 17.77
N ILE A 81 -17.70 -10.21 18.12
CA ILE A 81 -17.92 -9.09 17.18
C ILE A 81 -17.32 -7.81 17.78
N PHE A 82 -16.64 -7.02 16.94
CA PHE A 82 -16.13 -5.72 17.30
C PHE A 82 -16.56 -4.66 16.29
N GLY A 83 -17.46 -3.76 16.70
CA GLY A 83 -17.93 -2.63 15.89
C GLY A 83 -17.08 -1.38 16.11
N ILE A 84 -16.63 -0.78 15.04
CA ILE A 84 -15.81 0.46 15.04
C ILE A 84 -16.61 1.56 14.36
N CYS A 85 -16.86 2.68 15.06
CA CYS A 85 -17.57 3.86 14.55
C CYS A 85 -18.95 3.48 13.96
N TYR A 86 -19.13 3.53 12.64
CA TYR A 86 -20.36 3.06 11.99
C TYR A 86 -20.68 1.61 12.33
N GLY A 87 -19.67 0.74 12.42
CA GLY A 87 -19.86 -0.66 12.83
C GLY A 87 -20.46 -0.81 14.23
N MET A 88 -20.13 0.06 15.18
CA MET A 88 -20.80 0.13 16.47
C MET A 88 -22.24 0.64 16.35
N GLN A 89 -22.48 1.64 15.52
CA GLN A 89 -23.80 2.23 15.31
C GLN A 89 -24.76 1.22 14.67
N THR A 90 -24.33 0.51 13.61
CA THR A 90 -25.16 -0.53 12.98
C THR A 90 -25.41 -1.70 13.93
N LEU A 91 -24.41 -2.11 14.73
CA LEU A 91 -24.56 -3.11 15.79
C LEU A 91 -25.66 -2.68 16.80
N ALA A 92 -25.62 -1.42 17.26
CA ALA A 92 -26.61 -0.89 18.19
C ALA A 92 -28.01 -0.84 17.57
N ALA A 93 -28.14 -0.27 16.38
CA ALA A 93 -29.44 -0.11 15.70
C ALA A 93 -30.11 -1.48 15.40
N GLN A 94 -29.36 -2.47 14.93
CA GLN A 94 -29.89 -3.78 14.58
C GLN A 94 -30.28 -4.62 15.81
N LEU A 95 -29.72 -4.34 16.99
CA LEU A 95 -30.00 -5.08 18.22
C LEU A 95 -30.97 -4.36 19.17
N GLY A 96 -31.66 -3.31 18.70
CA GLY A 96 -32.69 -2.62 19.46
C GLY A 96 -32.19 -1.48 20.35
N GLY A 97 -31.01 -0.99 20.12
CA GLY A 97 -30.51 0.29 20.62
C GLY A 97 -31.02 1.47 19.77
N ALA A 98 -30.48 2.65 20.00
CA ALA A 98 -30.81 3.84 19.24
C ALA A 98 -29.55 4.62 18.82
N THR A 99 -29.63 5.19 17.61
CA THR A 99 -28.61 6.08 17.07
C THR A 99 -29.24 7.42 16.74
N GLU A 100 -28.51 8.49 16.95
CA GLU A 100 -28.96 9.85 16.72
C GLU A 100 -27.89 10.64 15.96
N ALA A 101 -28.35 11.58 15.12
CA ALA A 101 -27.44 12.56 14.52
C ALA A 101 -26.96 13.52 15.60
N ALA A 102 -25.67 13.75 15.67
CA ALA A 102 -25.13 14.70 16.63
C ALA A 102 -25.42 16.15 16.20
N ASP A 103 -25.83 16.99 17.14
CA ASP A 103 -25.97 18.44 16.92
C ASP A 103 -24.63 19.09 16.50
N GLN A 104 -23.54 18.52 17.00
CA GLN A 104 -22.17 18.90 16.65
C GLN A 104 -21.37 17.64 16.30
N ARG A 105 -20.75 17.67 15.13
CA ARG A 105 -19.86 16.59 14.69
C ARG A 105 -18.60 16.54 15.53
N GLU A 106 -18.10 15.34 15.80
CA GLU A 106 -16.83 15.13 16.50
C GLU A 106 -15.77 14.63 15.52
N PHE A 107 -14.78 15.47 15.23
CA PHE A 107 -13.62 15.14 14.43
C PHE A 107 -12.34 15.51 15.17
N GLY A 108 -11.38 14.58 15.21
CA GLY A 108 -10.09 14.81 15.80
C GLY A 108 -9.91 14.18 17.18
N HIS A 109 -9.01 14.76 17.95
CA HIS A 109 -8.67 14.28 19.28
C HIS A 109 -9.83 14.43 20.27
N ALA A 110 -10.09 13.38 21.04
CA ALA A 110 -11.03 13.38 22.16
C ALA A 110 -10.49 12.55 23.33
N GLU A 111 -10.97 12.86 24.54
CA GLU A 111 -10.74 12.05 25.74
C GLU A 111 -11.96 11.18 26.02
N VAL A 112 -11.74 9.89 26.20
CA VAL A 112 -12.77 8.92 26.59
C VAL A 112 -12.57 8.52 28.02
N ASN A 113 -13.63 8.64 28.84
CA ASN A 113 -13.68 8.19 30.22
C ASN A 113 -14.17 6.74 30.28
N VAL A 114 -13.33 5.81 30.72
CA VAL A 114 -13.71 4.41 30.91
C VAL A 114 -14.42 4.28 32.26
N ILE A 115 -15.73 3.97 32.22
CA ILE A 115 -16.58 3.92 33.43
C ILE A 115 -16.83 2.49 33.92
N ASN A 116 -16.96 1.52 33.01
CA ASN A 116 -17.12 0.10 33.31
C ASN A 116 -16.15 -0.69 32.43
N PRO A 117 -14.90 -0.89 32.86
CA PRO A 117 -13.88 -1.53 32.03
C PRO A 117 -14.26 -2.99 31.71
N ASP A 118 -14.41 -3.28 30.44
CA ASP A 118 -14.63 -4.60 29.85
C ASP A 118 -13.28 -5.30 29.54
N ALA A 119 -13.35 -6.46 28.85
CA ALA A 119 -12.17 -7.21 28.45
C ALA A 119 -11.19 -6.39 27.58
N LEU A 120 -11.70 -5.42 26.80
CA LEU A 120 -10.85 -4.59 25.92
C LEU A 120 -10.19 -3.43 26.71
N PHE A 121 -10.91 -2.82 27.68
CA PHE A 121 -10.44 -1.60 28.36
C PHE A 121 -9.72 -1.86 29.69
N LYS A 122 -9.82 -3.04 30.28
CA LYS A 122 -9.28 -3.33 31.60
C LYS A 122 -7.81 -2.94 31.76
N GLY A 123 -7.54 -1.94 32.63
CA GLY A 123 -6.18 -1.48 32.95
C GLY A 123 -5.49 -0.66 31.86
N LEU A 124 -6.20 -0.20 30.82
CA LEU A 124 -5.67 0.78 29.88
C LEU A 124 -5.84 2.19 30.42
N SER A 125 -4.83 3.03 30.25
CA SER A 125 -4.83 4.43 30.63
C SER A 125 -3.74 5.19 29.89
N ASP A 126 -4.05 6.43 29.47
CA ASP A 126 -3.09 7.38 28.91
C ASP A 126 -2.76 8.50 29.92
N HIS A 127 -3.40 8.52 31.10
CA HIS A 127 -3.36 9.61 32.06
C HIS A 127 -2.88 9.16 33.45
N GLY A 128 -1.74 8.47 33.51
CA GLY A 128 -1.06 8.17 34.81
C GLY A 128 -1.85 7.27 35.78
N GLY A 129 -2.77 6.43 35.24
CA GLY A 129 -3.60 5.52 36.03
C GLY A 129 -5.06 5.95 36.17
N GLU A 130 -5.43 7.15 35.75
CA GLU A 130 -6.82 7.51 35.57
C GLU A 130 -7.43 6.71 34.40
N PRO A 131 -8.70 6.26 34.51
CA PRO A 131 -9.33 5.44 33.46
C PRO A 131 -9.76 6.31 32.25
N LYS A 132 -8.78 6.98 31.64
CA LYS A 132 -8.96 7.86 30.48
C LYS A 132 -8.04 7.49 29.34
N LEU A 133 -8.57 7.57 28.11
CA LEU A 133 -7.84 7.32 26.87
C LEU A 133 -7.92 8.50 25.93
N ASN A 134 -6.80 8.79 25.26
CA ASN A 134 -6.72 9.70 24.13
C ASN A 134 -7.05 8.95 22.84
N VAL A 135 -8.10 9.36 22.18
CA VAL A 135 -8.65 8.69 21.01
C VAL A 135 -8.88 9.65 19.84
N TRP A 136 -9.08 9.09 18.66
CA TRP A 136 -9.44 9.85 17.47
C TRP A 136 -10.90 9.59 17.11
N MET A 137 -11.72 10.64 17.11
CA MET A 137 -13.11 10.64 16.68
C MET A 137 -13.24 11.08 15.24
N SER A 138 -14.19 10.50 14.51
CA SER A 138 -14.55 10.90 13.15
C SER A 138 -15.98 10.49 12.84
N HIS A 139 -16.96 11.18 13.45
CA HIS A 139 -18.36 10.81 13.30
C HIS A 139 -19.32 12.03 13.33
N GLY A 140 -20.45 11.86 12.61
CA GLY A 140 -21.58 12.79 12.67
C GLY A 140 -22.76 12.21 13.46
N ASP A 141 -22.86 10.91 13.58
CA ASP A 141 -23.89 10.19 14.33
C ASP A 141 -23.24 9.44 15.50
N HIS A 142 -24.03 9.14 16.54
CA HIS A 142 -23.57 8.38 17.69
C HIS A 142 -24.66 7.46 18.24
N VAL A 143 -24.27 6.47 19.02
CA VAL A 143 -25.21 5.64 19.79
C VAL A 143 -25.72 6.44 20.98
N SER A 144 -27.04 6.70 21.03
CA SER A 144 -27.69 7.41 22.15
C SER A 144 -28.20 6.44 23.21
N VAL A 145 -28.62 5.22 22.79
CA VAL A 145 -29.09 4.17 23.70
C VAL A 145 -28.41 2.85 23.33
N ALA A 146 -27.67 2.29 24.28
CA ALA A 146 -27.07 0.97 24.11
C ALA A 146 -28.17 -0.11 23.97
N PRO A 147 -27.97 -1.14 23.11
CA PRO A 147 -28.96 -2.19 22.95
C PRO A 147 -29.14 -3.06 24.21
N PRO A 148 -30.27 -3.77 24.36
CA PRO A 148 -30.48 -4.66 25.48
C PRO A 148 -29.35 -5.67 25.67
N GLY A 149 -28.90 -5.83 26.93
CA GLY A 149 -27.81 -6.74 27.30
C GLY A 149 -26.40 -6.15 27.11
N PHE A 150 -26.28 -4.91 26.62
CA PHE A 150 -25.00 -4.20 26.59
C PHE A 150 -24.82 -3.29 27.80
N THR A 151 -23.59 -3.24 28.27
CA THR A 151 -23.13 -2.28 29.29
C THR A 151 -22.38 -1.16 28.62
N ILE A 152 -22.65 0.09 28.97
CA ILE A 152 -21.84 1.23 28.54
C ILE A 152 -20.50 1.17 29.27
N THR A 153 -19.42 1.05 28.51
CA THR A 153 -18.06 0.86 29.07
C THR A 153 -17.24 2.13 29.06
N ALA A 154 -17.57 3.07 28.16
CA ALA A 154 -16.92 4.37 28.12
C ALA A 154 -17.85 5.47 27.62
N THR A 155 -17.57 6.71 28.03
CA THR A 155 -18.30 7.93 27.68
C THR A 155 -17.32 9.06 27.32
N THR A 156 -17.82 10.10 26.64
CA THR A 156 -17.14 11.40 26.57
C THR A 156 -18.03 12.47 27.21
N ASP A 157 -17.55 13.69 27.30
CA ASP A 157 -18.36 14.83 27.77
C ASP A 157 -19.50 15.18 26.81
N ARG A 158 -19.48 14.65 25.58
CA ARG A 158 -20.43 14.97 24.51
C ARG A 158 -21.36 13.82 24.16
N ILE A 159 -20.89 12.58 24.22
CA ILE A 159 -21.70 11.41 23.87
C ILE A 159 -21.80 10.43 25.05
N PRO A 160 -23.01 9.93 25.28
CA PRO A 160 -23.27 9.04 26.43
C PRO A 160 -22.70 7.63 26.21
N VAL A 161 -22.50 7.21 24.96
CA VAL A 161 -22.00 5.86 24.63
C VAL A 161 -20.82 6.01 23.68
N ALA A 162 -19.61 6.15 24.23
CA ALA A 162 -18.35 6.13 23.48
C ALA A 162 -17.83 4.71 23.26
N ALA A 163 -18.21 3.79 24.16
CA ALA A 163 -17.99 2.35 24.00
C ALA A 163 -19.07 1.55 24.76
N MET A 164 -19.32 0.35 24.28
CA MET A 164 -20.28 -0.58 24.86
C MET A 164 -19.82 -2.02 24.68
N ALA A 165 -20.22 -2.92 25.60
CA ALA A 165 -19.89 -4.33 25.55
C ALA A 165 -21.05 -5.23 26.00
N ASN A 166 -21.17 -6.38 25.37
CA ASN A 166 -21.91 -7.54 25.85
C ASN A 166 -20.91 -8.68 26.07
N GLU A 167 -20.44 -8.84 27.31
CA GLU A 167 -19.39 -9.81 27.66
C GLU A 167 -19.86 -11.26 27.46
N GLU A 168 -21.13 -11.56 27.70
CA GLU A 168 -21.69 -12.90 27.52
C GLU A 168 -21.58 -13.35 26.06
N LYS A 169 -21.90 -12.45 25.12
CA LYS A 169 -21.81 -12.69 23.68
C LYS A 169 -20.42 -12.41 23.13
N ARG A 170 -19.53 -11.77 23.88
CA ARG A 170 -18.23 -11.26 23.43
C ARG A 170 -18.37 -10.25 22.28
N TRP A 171 -19.34 -9.34 22.39
CA TRP A 171 -19.62 -8.30 21.43
C TRP A 171 -19.25 -6.93 21.98
N TYR A 172 -18.47 -6.19 21.25
CA TYR A 172 -17.88 -4.90 21.66
C TYR A 172 -18.14 -3.85 20.61
N GLY A 173 -18.22 -2.60 21.02
CA GLY A 173 -18.34 -1.45 20.12
C GLY A 173 -17.61 -0.25 20.68
N VAL A 174 -16.92 0.50 19.79
CA VAL A 174 -16.29 1.78 20.07
C VAL A 174 -16.66 2.81 19.03
N GLN A 175 -16.92 4.05 19.45
CA GLN A 175 -17.26 5.14 18.54
C GLN A 175 -16.04 5.75 17.87
N PHE A 176 -14.89 5.65 18.49
CA PHE A 176 -13.60 6.13 18.00
C PHE A 176 -12.89 5.10 17.10
N HIS A 177 -11.78 5.52 16.49
CA HIS A 177 -10.99 4.71 15.57
C HIS A 177 -9.74 4.15 16.26
N PRO A 178 -9.71 2.88 16.70
CA PRO A 178 -8.54 2.25 17.33
C PRO A 178 -7.41 1.97 16.34
N GLU A 179 -7.70 1.92 15.05
CA GLU A 179 -6.74 1.61 14.00
C GLU A 179 -5.79 2.76 13.67
N VAL A 180 -6.18 4.01 13.97
CA VAL A 180 -5.34 5.18 13.66
C VAL A 180 -4.30 5.45 14.73
N THR A 181 -3.16 6.05 14.34
CA THR A 181 -2.03 6.31 15.25
C THR A 181 -2.31 7.29 16.37
N HIS A 182 -3.34 8.13 16.20
CA HIS A 182 -3.75 9.12 17.20
C HIS A 182 -4.55 8.52 18.37
N THR A 183 -5.04 7.28 18.26
CA THR A 183 -5.59 6.51 19.36
C THR A 183 -4.46 5.73 20.01
N LEU A 184 -3.92 6.26 21.12
CA LEU A 184 -2.66 5.78 21.71
C LEU A 184 -2.72 4.30 22.11
N GLN A 185 -3.84 3.84 22.69
CA GLN A 185 -4.05 2.45 23.11
C GLN A 185 -4.75 1.60 22.03
N GLY A 186 -4.91 2.11 20.82
CA GLY A 186 -5.66 1.45 19.75
C GLY A 186 -5.13 0.05 19.42
N GLN A 187 -3.81 -0.09 19.33
CA GLN A 187 -3.18 -1.39 19.05
C GLN A 187 -3.41 -2.39 20.20
N ALA A 188 -3.44 -1.91 21.45
CA ALA A 188 -3.72 -2.76 22.61
C ALA A 188 -5.18 -3.26 22.60
N LEU A 189 -6.14 -2.39 22.24
CA LEU A 189 -7.56 -2.76 22.09
C LEU A 189 -7.75 -3.82 21.02
N LEU A 190 -7.18 -3.61 19.84
CA LEU A 190 -7.23 -4.55 18.72
C LEU A 190 -6.58 -5.89 19.08
N ARG A 191 -5.41 -5.85 19.75
CA ARG A 191 -4.73 -7.06 20.21
C ARG A 191 -5.61 -7.86 21.17
N ARG A 192 -6.24 -7.22 22.14
CA ARG A 192 -7.11 -7.88 23.12
C ARG A 192 -8.30 -8.54 22.43
N PHE A 193 -8.94 -7.83 21.49
CA PHE A 193 -10.02 -8.44 20.75
C PHE A 193 -9.54 -9.66 19.97
N VAL A 194 -8.50 -9.53 19.16
CA VAL A 194 -8.06 -10.56 18.23
C VAL A 194 -7.41 -11.75 18.95
N VAL A 195 -6.52 -11.48 19.91
CA VAL A 195 -5.73 -12.52 20.59
C VAL A 195 -6.44 -13.04 21.82
N ASP A 196 -6.92 -12.15 22.71
CA ASP A 196 -7.39 -12.57 24.03
C ASP A 196 -8.88 -12.99 23.95
N VAL A 197 -9.73 -12.28 23.21
CA VAL A 197 -11.17 -12.59 23.08
C VAL A 197 -11.45 -13.63 22.00
N CYS A 198 -10.87 -13.46 20.79
CA CYS A 198 -11.06 -14.41 19.68
C CYS A 198 -10.16 -15.64 19.80
N GLY A 199 -9.09 -15.60 20.61
CA GLY A 199 -8.16 -16.70 20.82
C GLY A 199 -7.31 -17.02 19.58
N CYS A 200 -7.01 -16.02 18.74
CA CYS A 200 -6.19 -16.21 17.56
C CYS A 200 -4.71 -16.39 17.94
N GLN A 201 -4.05 -17.35 17.31
CA GLN A 201 -2.61 -17.51 17.38
C GLN A 201 -1.94 -16.55 16.39
N THR A 202 -0.78 -16.03 16.77
CA THR A 202 -0.01 -15.06 15.96
C THR A 202 0.91 -15.78 14.96
N LEU A 203 0.31 -16.52 14.02
CA LEU A 203 1.02 -17.36 13.04
C LEU A 203 1.37 -16.63 11.75
N TRP A 204 0.79 -15.47 11.52
CA TRP A 204 1.01 -14.65 10.33
C TRP A 204 2.32 -13.86 10.47
N THR A 205 3.44 -14.56 10.28
CA THR A 205 4.80 -14.01 10.35
C THR A 205 5.50 -14.13 9.00
N ALA A 206 6.50 -13.29 8.73
CA ALA A 206 7.23 -13.32 7.46
C ALA A 206 7.79 -14.73 7.14
N ALA A 207 8.40 -15.39 8.11
CA ALA A 207 8.95 -16.75 7.94
C ALA A 207 7.87 -17.78 7.58
N ASN A 208 6.76 -17.79 8.33
CA ASN A 208 5.66 -18.73 8.07
C ASN A 208 4.97 -18.45 6.73
N ILE A 209 4.81 -17.17 6.35
CA ILE A 209 4.26 -16.77 5.04
C ILE A 209 5.16 -17.26 3.91
N ILE A 210 6.48 -17.11 4.04
CA ILE A 210 7.43 -17.61 3.05
C ILE A 210 7.30 -19.12 2.88
N ASP A 211 7.25 -19.87 3.97
CA ASP A 211 7.15 -21.33 3.93
C ASP A 211 5.82 -21.80 3.31
N ASP A 212 4.70 -21.13 3.65
CA ASP A 212 3.38 -21.41 3.07
C ASP A 212 3.37 -21.10 1.56
N GLN A 213 3.88 -19.95 1.15
CA GLN A 213 3.92 -19.56 -0.25
C GLN A 213 4.84 -20.47 -1.08
N ILE A 214 5.98 -20.88 -0.54
CA ILE A 214 6.87 -21.87 -1.19
C ILE A 214 6.12 -23.18 -1.44
N ALA A 215 5.37 -23.67 -0.44
CA ALA A 215 4.60 -24.90 -0.58
C ALA A 215 3.52 -24.79 -1.65
N ARG A 216 2.74 -23.70 -1.63
CA ARG A 216 1.69 -23.43 -2.62
C ARG A 216 2.24 -23.29 -4.04
N VAL A 217 3.33 -22.56 -4.21
CA VAL A 217 3.99 -22.40 -5.51
C VAL A 217 4.47 -23.74 -6.04
N ARG A 218 5.10 -24.57 -5.21
CA ARG A 218 5.54 -25.92 -5.62
C ARG A 218 4.39 -26.82 -6.02
N GLU A 219 3.28 -26.78 -5.30
CA GLU A 219 2.08 -27.54 -5.62
C GLU A 219 1.44 -27.05 -6.93
N GLN A 220 1.34 -25.74 -7.12
CA GLN A 220 0.71 -25.13 -8.29
C GLN A 220 1.53 -25.32 -9.56
N VAL A 221 2.84 -25.10 -9.49
CA VAL A 221 3.74 -25.12 -10.65
C VAL A 221 4.17 -26.54 -11.03
N GLY A 222 4.38 -27.39 -10.05
CA GLY A 222 4.88 -28.75 -10.29
C GLY A 222 6.22 -28.75 -11.01
N ASP A 223 6.27 -29.40 -12.17
CA ASP A 223 7.48 -29.49 -12.99
C ASP A 223 7.58 -28.45 -14.10
N ASP A 224 6.60 -27.60 -14.25
CA ASP A 224 6.56 -26.57 -15.27
C ASP A 224 7.53 -25.40 -15.00
N GLU A 225 7.81 -24.62 -16.03
CA GLU A 225 8.62 -23.40 -15.93
C GLU A 225 7.75 -22.15 -15.72
N VAL A 226 8.30 -21.18 -15.02
CA VAL A 226 7.69 -19.90 -14.68
C VAL A 226 8.50 -18.78 -15.31
N ILE A 227 7.79 -17.81 -15.94
CA ILE A 227 8.38 -16.56 -16.40
C ILE A 227 7.92 -15.41 -15.51
N LEU A 228 8.81 -14.48 -15.20
CA LEU A 228 8.54 -13.29 -14.39
C LEU A 228 9.08 -12.04 -15.07
N GLY A 229 8.26 -11.01 -15.22
CA GLY A 229 8.72 -9.66 -15.55
C GLY A 229 9.39 -9.01 -14.35
N LEU A 230 10.70 -8.88 -14.37
CA LEU A 230 11.48 -8.25 -13.31
C LEU A 230 11.62 -6.76 -13.61
N SER A 231 10.73 -5.94 -13.05
CA SER A 231 10.74 -4.48 -13.26
C SER A 231 11.82 -3.74 -12.45
N GLY A 232 12.55 -4.46 -11.57
CA GLY A 232 13.38 -3.85 -10.54
C GLY A 232 12.57 -3.22 -9.40
N GLY A 233 11.23 -3.21 -9.44
CA GLY A 233 10.34 -2.81 -8.33
C GLY A 233 10.41 -3.75 -7.13
N VAL A 234 9.99 -3.28 -5.96
CA VAL A 234 10.03 -4.08 -4.72
C VAL A 234 9.25 -5.38 -4.89
N ASP A 235 8.04 -5.32 -5.43
CA ASP A 235 7.15 -6.49 -5.54
C ASP A 235 7.74 -7.56 -6.46
N SER A 236 8.14 -7.18 -7.68
CA SER A 236 8.77 -8.12 -8.62
C SER A 236 10.08 -8.69 -8.08
N SER A 237 10.83 -7.90 -7.31
CA SER A 237 12.06 -8.36 -6.66
C SER A 237 11.79 -9.41 -5.57
N VAL A 238 10.76 -9.20 -4.76
CA VAL A 238 10.35 -10.16 -3.72
C VAL A 238 9.77 -11.43 -4.35
N VAL A 239 8.96 -11.30 -5.42
CA VAL A 239 8.48 -12.46 -6.19
C VAL A 239 9.64 -13.25 -6.77
N ALA A 240 10.65 -12.60 -7.37
CA ALA A 240 11.83 -13.28 -7.91
C ALA A 240 12.58 -14.07 -6.85
N ALA A 241 12.85 -13.46 -5.70
CA ALA A 241 13.54 -14.11 -4.58
C ALA A 241 12.74 -15.29 -4.01
N LEU A 242 11.43 -15.13 -3.82
CA LEU A 242 10.53 -16.17 -3.31
C LEU A 242 10.42 -17.36 -4.28
N LEU A 243 10.18 -17.07 -5.56
CA LEU A 243 10.07 -18.12 -6.59
C LEU A 243 11.38 -18.84 -6.80
N HIS A 244 12.52 -18.14 -6.80
CA HIS A 244 13.82 -18.80 -6.89
C HIS A 244 14.04 -19.77 -5.72
N LYS A 245 13.67 -19.39 -4.49
CA LYS A 245 13.71 -20.26 -3.32
C LYS A 245 12.74 -21.45 -3.43
N ALA A 246 11.59 -21.25 -4.09
CA ALA A 246 10.57 -22.30 -4.27
C ALA A 246 10.93 -23.31 -5.36
N ILE A 247 11.30 -22.83 -6.55
CA ILE A 247 11.39 -23.65 -7.78
C ILE A 247 12.77 -23.59 -8.48
N GLY A 248 13.70 -22.79 -7.97
CA GLY A 248 15.08 -22.72 -8.45
C GLY A 248 15.20 -22.36 -9.94
N GLU A 249 15.87 -23.20 -10.70
CA GLU A 249 16.15 -23.00 -12.13
C GLU A 249 14.92 -23.00 -13.06
N LYS A 250 13.75 -23.44 -12.57
CA LYS A 250 12.48 -23.36 -13.31
C LYS A 250 11.96 -21.93 -13.46
N LEU A 251 12.53 -20.97 -12.72
CA LEU A 251 12.24 -19.55 -12.85
C LEU A 251 13.14 -18.89 -13.89
N THR A 252 12.55 -18.21 -14.87
CA THR A 252 13.25 -17.28 -15.76
C THR A 252 12.68 -15.88 -15.56
N CYS A 253 13.53 -14.92 -15.18
CA CYS A 253 13.17 -13.52 -15.08
C CYS A 253 13.53 -12.79 -16.37
N VAL A 254 12.64 -11.92 -16.86
CA VAL A 254 12.90 -11.01 -17.98
C VAL A 254 12.97 -9.60 -17.44
N PHE A 255 14.12 -8.97 -17.58
CA PHE A 255 14.36 -7.58 -17.22
C PHE A 255 14.48 -6.74 -18.49
N VAL A 256 13.53 -5.81 -18.68
CA VAL A 256 13.50 -4.92 -19.84
C VAL A 256 14.16 -3.59 -19.47
N ASP A 257 15.33 -3.35 -20.07
CA ASP A 257 16.03 -2.06 -19.93
C ASP A 257 15.46 -1.07 -20.97
N THR A 258 14.61 -0.21 -20.48
CA THR A 258 13.87 0.76 -21.29
C THR A 258 14.69 2.01 -21.66
N GLY A 259 15.85 2.22 -21.03
CA GLY A 259 16.58 3.49 -21.07
C GLY A 259 15.93 4.60 -20.23
N LEU A 260 14.80 4.32 -19.55
CA LEU A 260 14.06 5.25 -18.67
C LEU A 260 14.14 4.84 -17.19
N LEU A 261 15.14 4.03 -16.86
CA LEU A 261 15.40 3.54 -15.51
C LEU A 261 16.20 4.55 -14.68
N ARG A 262 16.33 4.32 -13.36
CA ARG A 262 17.28 5.03 -12.52
C ARG A 262 18.71 4.79 -12.98
N TRP A 263 19.61 5.68 -12.58
CA TRP A 263 21.02 5.56 -12.88
C TRP A 263 21.59 4.19 -12.46
N GLN A 264 22.17 3.45 -13.40
CA GLN A 264 22.76 2.10 -13.22
C GLN A 264 21.80 1.04 -12.67
N GLU A 265 20.47 1.25 -12.68
CA GLU A 265 19.51 0.29 -12.12
C GLU A 265 19.59 -1.07 -12.81
N GLY A 266 19.75 -1.12 -14.13
CA GLY A 266 19.92 -2.37 -14.86
C GLY A 266 21.11 -3.19 -14.40
N ASP A 267 22.24 -2.56 -14.17
CA ASP A 267 23.45 -3.23 -13.68
C ASP A 267 23.29 -3.72 -12.24
N GLN A 268 22.63 -2.92 -11.39
CA GLN A 268 22.34 -3.29 -10.00
C GLN A 268 21.38 -4.51 -9.94
N VAL A 269 20.36 -4.56 -10.81
CA VAL A 269 19.44 -5.71 -10.89
C VAL A 269 20.20 -6.96 -11.33
N MET A 270 21.04 -6.89 -12.36
CA MET A 270 21.84 -8.02 -12.82
C MET A 270 22.82 -8.50 -11.74
N ALA A 271 23.55 -7.60 -11.10
CA ALA A 271 24.47 -7.95 -10.01
C ALA A 271 23.74 -8.64 -8.86
N MET A 272 22.57 -8.15 -8.46
CA MET A 272 21.81 -8.73 -7.35
C MET A 272 21.22 -10.10 -7.71
N PHE A 273 20.45 -10.18 -8.78
CA PHE A 273 19.67 -11.38 -9.06
C PHE A 273 20.47 -12.43 -9.81
N ALA A 274 21.20 -12.06 -10.87
CA ALA A 274 21.95 -13.03 -11.65
C ALA A 274 23.26 -13.47 -10.97
N GLU A 275 24.06 -12.53 -10.47
CA GLU A 275 25.40 -12.82 -9.95
C GLU A 275 25.36 -13.26 -8.48
N HIS A 276 24.60 -12.54 -7.63
CA HIS A 276 24.59 -12.82 -6.19
C HIS A 276 23.58 -13.93 -5.82
N MET A 277 22.37 -13.89 -6.35
CA MET A 277 21.32 -14.89 -6.02
C MET A 277 21.32 -16.10 -6.96
N GLY A 278 21.96 -16.04 -8.12
CA GLY A 278 21.97 -17.13 -9.12
C GLY A 278 20.62 -17.31 -9.84
N VAL A 279 19.79 -16.28 -9.88
CA VAL A 279 18.51 -16.29 -10.62
C VAL A 279 18.79 -16.16 -12.11
N LYS A 280 18.13 -16.98 -12.93
CA LYS A 280 18.22 -16.87 -14.39
C LYS A 280 17.50 -15.59 -14.86
N VAL A 281 18.29 -14.56 -15.22
CA VAL A 281 17.77 -13.27 -15.69
C VAL A 281 18.16 -13.03 -17.14
N VAL A 282 17.17 -12.77 -17.99
CA VAL A 282 17.36 -12.32 -19.38
C VAL A 282 17.19 -10.79 -19.40
N ARG A 283 18.30 -10.05 -19.60
CA ARG A 283 18.27 -8.60 -19.79
C ARG A 283 18.02 -8.28 -21.26
N VAL A 284 16.94 -7.57 -21.55
CA VAL A 284 16.60 -7.09 -22.88
C VAL A 284 16.89 -5.59 -22.95
N ASN A 285 17.89 -5.19 -23.72
CA ASN A 285 18.15 -3.79 -23.98
C ASN A 285 17.18 -3.27 -25.05
N ALA A 286 16.18 -2.55 -24.62
CA ALA A 286 15.10 -2.03 -25.48
C ALA A 286 15.13 -0.49 -25.62
N ALA A 287 16.13 0.19 -25.07
CA ALA A 287 16.21 1.65 -25.01
C ALA A 287 15.94 2.31 -26.37
N ASP A 288 16.51 1.80 -27.46
CA ASP A 288 16.30 2.36 -28.81
C ASP A 288 14.84 2.25 -29.27
N ARG A 289 14.15 1.14 -28.96
CA ARG A 289 12.72 0.96 -29.27
C ARG A 289 11.85 1.97 -28.52
N TYR A 290 12.14 2.19 -27.22
CA TYR A 290 11.39 3.14 -26.40
C TYR A 290 11.58 4.58 -26.86
N PHE A 291 12.82 5.02 -27.09
CA PHE A 291 13.07 6.38 -27.56
C PHE A 291 12.49 6.64 -28.95
N ALA A 292 12.52 5.66 -29.86
CA ALA A 292 11.89 5.78 -31.17
C ALA A 292 10.36 5.88 -31.06
N ALA A 293 9.72 5.08 -30.19
CA ALA A 293 8.28 5.10 -30.00
C ALA A 293 7.76 6.37 -29.29
N LEU A 294 8.63 7.04 -28.51
CA LEU A 294 8.31 8.26 -27.77
C LEU A 294 8.68 9.55 -28.53
N GLU A 295 9.27 9.45 -29.72
CA GLU A 295 9.62 10.62 -30.53
C GLU A 295 8.38 11.47 -30.84
N GLY A 296 8.44 12.77 -30.51
CA GLY A 296 7.34 13.71 -30.70
C GLY A 296 6.16 13.55 -29.74
N VAL A 297 6.20 12.61 -28.77
CA VAL A 297 5.11 12.39 -27.82
C VAL A 297 5.34 13.24 -26.56
N SER A 298 4.39 14.15 -26.29
CA SER A 298 4.43 15.05 -25.13
C SER A 298 3.27 14.87 -24.15
N ASP A 299 2.20 14.19 -24.55
CA ASP A 299 1.05 13.92 -23.70
C ASP A 299 1.38 12.82 -22.67
N PRO A 300 1.19 13.07 -21.36
CA PRO A 300 1.58 12.12 -20.31
C PRO A 300 0.86 10.77 -20.42
N GLU A 301 -0.41 10.77 -20.78
CA GLU A 301 -1.18 9.52 -20.87
C GLU A 301 -0.77 8.71 -22.11
N ALA A 302 -0.45 9.39 -23.21
CA ALA A 302 0.10 8.74 -24.40
C ALA A 302 1.47 8.10 -24.09
N LYS A 303 2.36 8.79 -23.37
CA LYS A 303 3.63 8.22 -22.89
C LYS A 303 3.42 6.96 -22.08
N ARG A 304 2.52 6.98 -21.09
CA ARG A 304 2.20 5.83 -20.24
C ARG A 304 1.73 4.63 -21.05
N LYS A 305 0.82 4.85 -22.01
CA LYS A 305 0.29 3.80 -22.89
C LYS A 305 1.37 3.20 -23.79
N ILE A 306 2.19 4.05 -24.42
CA ILE A 306 3.28 3.59 -25.30
C ILE A 306 4.28 2.75 -24.51
N ILE A 307 4.72 3.25 -23.36
CA ILE A 307 5.69 2.55 -22.50
C ILE A 307 5.13 1.21 -22.02
N GLY A 308 3.87 1.21 -21.56
CA GLY A 308 3.21 -0.01 -21.10
C GLY A 308 3.01 -1.04 -22.19
N ASN A 309 2.51 -0.64 -23.36
CA ASN A 309 2.29 -1.55 -24.48
C ASN A 309 3.59 -2.16 -24.98
N LEU A 310 4.63 -1.35 -25.13
CA LEU A 310 5.92 -1.81 -25.60
C LEU A 310 6.58 -2.80 -24.61
N PHE A 311 6.36 -2.60 -23.31
CA PHE A 311 6.78 -3.57 -22.31
C PHE A 311 6.10 -4.93 -22.51
N VAL A 312 4.79 -4.93 -22.73
CA VAL A 312 4.02 -6.17 -22.97
C VAL A 312 4.49 -6.86 -24.25
N GLU A 313 4.71 -6.12 -25.33
CA GLU A 313 5.21 -6.66 -26.61
C GLU A 313 6.58 -7.34 -26.44
N ILE A 314 7.54 -6.66 -25.79
CA ILE A 314 8.88 -7.20 -25.56
C ILE A 314 8.82 -8.42 -24.64
N PHE A 315 7.99 -8.36 -23.61
CA PHE A 315 7.81 -9.48 -22.69
C PHE A 315 7.22 -10.71 -23.41
N ASP A 316 6.25 -10.50 -24.29
CA ASP A 316 5.65 -11.55 -25.12
C ASP A 316 6.68 -12.17 -26.10
N GLU A 317 7.49 -11.32 -26.76
CA GLU A 317 8.60 -11.78 -27.61
C GLU A 317 9.57 -12.70 -26.84
N GLU A 318 9.91 -12.36 -25.58
CA GLU A 318 10.81 -13.16 -24.75
C GLU A 318 10.13 -14.43 -24.21
N SER A 319 8.85 -14.33 -23.82
CA SER A 319 8.10 -15.48 -23.33
C SER A 319 7.95 -16.56 -24.40
N ASN A 320 7.74 -16.17 -25.65
CA ASN A 320 7.61 -17.08 -26.79
C ASN A 320 8.91 -17.85 -27.13
N LYS A 321 10.07 -17.37 -26.65
CA LYS A 321 11.35 -18.11 -26.75
C LYS A 321 11.48 -19.24 -25.75
N LEU A 322 10.65 -19.24 -24.69
CA LEU A 322 10.65 -20.20 -23.62
C LEU A 322 9.55 -21.25 -23.85
N SER A 323 9.86 -22.30 -24.60
CA SER A 323 8.88 -23.32 -25.04
C SER A 323 8.20 -24.08 -23.90
N ASN A 324 8.79 -24.11 -22.70
CA ASN A 324 8.31 -24.86 -21.54
C ASN A 324 7.65 -23.98 -20.46
N ALA A 325 7.64 -22.65 -20.63
CA ALA A 325 6.98 -21.75 -19.69
C ALA A 325 5.46 -21.90 -19.81
N LYS A 326 4.80 -22.33 -18.73
CA LYS A 326 3.35 -22.45 -18.64
C LYS A 326 2.74 -21.47 -17.65
N TRP A 327 3.56 -20.79 -16.87
CA TRP A 327 3.13 -19.89 -15.81
C TRP A 327 3.76 -18.50 -15.95
N LEU A 328 2.94 -17.48 -15.75
CA LEU A 328 3.39 -16.09 -15.57
C LEU A 328 3.29 -15.71 -14.10
N ALA A 329 4.40 -15.29 -13.51
CA ALA A 329 4.39 -14.74 -12.17
C ALA A 329 4.11 -13.23 -12.18
N GLN A 330 3.26 -12.78 -11.26
CA GLN A 330 2.92 -11.37 -11.06
C GLN A 330 3.10 -10.96 -9.61
N GLY A 331 3.50 -9.70 -9.40
CA GLY A 331 3.64 -9.08 -8.09
C GLY A 331 2.36 -8.40 -7.60
N THR A 332 1.18 -8.96 -7.92
CA THR A 332 -0.11 -8.48 -7.40
C THR A 332 -0.11 -8.53 -5.88
N ILE A 333 -0.54 -7.47 -5.22
CA ILE A 333 -0.66 -7.37 -3.77
C ILE A 333 -2.12 -7.19 -3.32
N TYR A 334 -2.40 -7.35 -2.04
CA TYR A 334 -3.77 -7.34 -1.52
C TYR A 334 -4.56 -6.05 -1.80
N PRO A 335 -3.98 -4.84 -1.71
CA PRO A 335 -4.67 -3.62 -2.14
C PRO A 335 -5.14 -3.65 -3.60
N ASP A 336 -4.36 -4.22 -4.53
CA ASP A 336 -4.75 -4.33 -5.94
C ASP A 336 -5.99 -5.23 -6.10
N VAL A 337 -6.08 -6.28 -5.28
CA VAL A 337 -7.23 -7.21 -5.27
C VAL A 337 -8.49 -6.51 -4.78
N ILE A 338 -8.40 -5.73 -3.69
CA ILE A 338 -9.53 -4.99 -3.11
C ILE A 338 -10.04 -3.93 -4.10
N GLU A 339 -9.14 -3.15 -4.70
CA GLU A 339 -9.47 -2.12 -5.69
C GLU A 339 -10.19 -2.72 -6.92
N SER A 340 -9.74 -3.89 -7.38
CA SER A 340 -10.34 -4.60 -8.51
C SER A 340 -11.73 -5.16 -8.19
N ALA A 341 -11.96 -5.61 -6.98
CA ALA A 341 -13.27 -6.08 -6.53
C ALA A 341 -14.28 -4.93 -6.44
N GLY A 342 -13.88 -3.77 -5.93
CA GLY A 342 -14.68 -2.55 -5.86
C GLY A 342 -15.11 -2.03 -7.23
N SER A 343 -14.27 -2.16 -8.26
CA SER A 343 -14.59 -1.72 -9.63
C SER A 343 -15.70 -2.56 -10.29
N LYS A 344 -15.81 -3.85 -9.96
CA LYS A 344 -16.85 -4.74 -10.48
C LYS A 344 -18.23 -4.44 -9.91
N THR A 345 -18.32 -3.87 -8.73
CA THR A 345 -19.60 -3.49 -8.08
C THR A 345 -20.10 -2.11 -8.50
N GLY A 346 -19.34 -1.35 -9.32
CA GLY A 346 -19.73 -0.03 -9.85
C GLY A 346 -19.77 1.09 -8.81
N LYS A 347 -19.33 0.85 -7.58
CA LYS A 347 -19.36 1.82 -6.46
C LYS A 347 -18.02 2.54 -6.22
N ALA A 348 -16.97 2.18 -6.94
CA ALA A 348 -15.67 2.86 -6.87
C ALA A 348 -15.29 3.46 -8.21
N HIS A 349 -14.89 4.74 -8.23
CA HIS A 349 -14.23 5.34 -9.39
C HIS A 349 -12.84 4.73 -9.55
N VAL A 350 -12.58 4.11 -10.70
CA VAL A 350 -11.28 3.56 -11.07
C VAL A 350 -10.28 4.72 -11.20
N ILE A 351 -9.44 4.92 -10.18
CA ILE A 351 -8.41 5.97 -10.19
C ILE A 351 -7.08 5.48 -10.78
N LYS A 352 -6.87 4.15 -10.90
CA LYS A 352 -5.64 3.57 -11.43
C LYS A 352 -5.91 2.50 -12.48
N SER A 353 -5.52 2.80 -13.73
CA SER A 353 -5.55 1.87 -14.86
C SER A 353 -4.26 1.02 -15.02
N HIS A 354 -3.39 0.98 -14.00
CA HIS A 354 -2.00 0.54 -14.17
C HIS A 354 -1.63 -0.83 -13.58
N HIS A 355 -2.54 -1.46 -12.83
CA HIS A 355 -2.32 -2.82 -12.34
C HIS A 355 -3.25 -3.77 -13.08
N ASN A 356 -2.66 -4.60 -13.94
CA ASN A 356 -3.38 -5.59 -14.75
C ASN A 356 -3.82 -6.78 -13.85
N VAL A 357 -4.76 -6.51 -12.92
CA VAL A 357 -5.34 -7.56 -12.10
C VAL A 357 -6.32 -8.35 -12.98
N GLY A 358 -5.87 -9.49 -13.49
CA GLY A 358 -6.70 -10.44 -14.23
C GLY A 358 -6.73 -10.28 -15.75
N GLY A 359 -5.84 -9.49 -16.36
CA GLY A 359 -5.81 -9.28 -17.80
C GLY A 359 -4.47 -9.63 -18.45
N LEU A 360 -4.17 -10.92 -18.58
CA LEU A 360 -3.23 -11.34 -19.64
C LEU A 360 -3.86 -11.03 -20.99
N PRO A 361 -3.08 -10.61 -22.00
CA PRO A 361 -3.55 -10.60 -23.37
C PRO A 361 -4.16 -11.97 -23.70
N GLU A 362 -5.34 -12.01 -24.32
CA GLU A 362 -6.09 -13.26 -24.59
C GLU A 362 -5.29 -14.32 -25.34
N HIS A 363 -4.21 -13.92 -26.02
CA HIS A 363 -3.31 -14.81 -26.73
C HIS A 363 -2.25 -15.48 -25.84
N MET A 364 -1.97 -14.96 -24.65
CA MET A 364 -1.07 -15.59 -23.67
C MET A 364 -1.78 -16.72 -22.95
N LYS A 365 -1.47 -17.96 -23.32
CA LYS A 365 -2.02 -19.18 -22.68
C LYS A 365 -1.27 -19.59 -21.42
N LEU A 366 -0.81 -18.62 -20.62
CA LEU A 366 -0.07 -18.88 -19.38
C LEU A 366 -1.01 -18.84 -18.19
N GLY A 367 -0.83 -19.77 -17.23
CA GLY A 367 -1.44 -19.67 -15.93
C GLY A 367 -0.79 -18.56 -15.09
N LEU A 368 -1.52 -18.02 -14.10
CA LEU A 368 -0.98 -16.98 -13.21
C LEU A 368 -0.45 -17.59 -11.90
N VAL A 369 0.71 -17.09 -11.45
CA VAL A 369 1.27 -17.33 -10.12
C VAL A 369 1.42 -15.99 -9.41
N GLU A 370 0.64 -15.76 -8.36
CA GLU A 370 0.57 -14.48 -7.64
C GLU A 370 0.88 -14.67 -6.15
N PRO A 371 2.15 -14.89 -5.77
CA PRO A 371 2.50 -15.30 -4.41
C PRO A 371 2.36 -14.18 -3.37
N LEU A 372 2.18 -12.92 -3.80
CA LEU A 372 2.00 -11.77 -2.91
C LEU A 372 0.54 -11.30 -2.80
N ARG A 373 -0.40 -11.99 -3.45
CA ARG A 373 -1.80 -11.56 -3.60
C ARG A 373 -2.53 -11.31 -2.27
N GLU A 374 -2.13 -11.97 -1.20
CA GLU A 374 -2.72 -11.83 0.13
C GLU A 374 -2.01 -10.78 1.00
N LEU A 375 -0.94 -10.11 0.51
CA LEU A 375 -0.05 -9.31 1.31
C LEU A 375 -0.22 -7.82 1.09
N PHE A 376 -0.13 -7.04 2.17
CA PHE A 376 0.05 -5.60 2.10
C PHE A 376 1.51 -5.23 1.75
N LYS A 377 1.73 -4.02 1.28
CA LYS A 377 3.04 -3.54 0.83
C LYS A 377 4.13 -3.61 1.91
N ASP A 378 3.77 -3.32 3.15
CA ASP A 378 4.69 -3.40 4.28
C ASP A 378 5.05 -4.86 4.63
N GLU A 379 4.13 -5.80 4.45
CA GLU A 379 4.38 -7.24 4.59
C GLU A 379 5.32 -7.73 3.49
N VAL A 380 5.10 -7.32 2.24
CA VAL A 380 6.01 -7.62 1.12
C VAL A 380 7.43 -7.15 1.41
N ARG A 381 7.60 -5.95 1.97
CA ARG A 381 8.91 -5.43 2.37
C ARG A 381 9.56 -6.29 3.46
N ARG A 382 8.80 -6.69 4.48
CA ARG A 382 9.29 -7.61 5.53
C ARG A 382 9.72 -8.95 4.95
N LEU A 383 8.93 -9.52 4.03
CA LEU A 383 9.30 -10.74 3.31
C LEU A 383 10.60 -10.56 2.52
N GLY A 384 10.75 -9.43 1.82
CA GLY A 384 11.95 -9.15 1.05
C GLY A 384 13.23 -9.17 1.91
N VAL A 385 13.17 -8.57 3.10
CA VAL A 385 14.30 -8.61 4.05
C VAL A 385 14.58 -10.03 4.52
N GLU A 386 13.55 -10.79 4.88
CA GLU A 386 13.66 -12.19 5.33
C GLU A 386 14.19 -13.13 4.24
N LEU A 387 13.90 -12.81 2.97
CA LEU A 387 14.44 -13.52 1.80
C LEU A 387 15.88 -13.10 1.46
N GLY A 388 16.49 -12.18 2.21
CA GLY A 388 17.87 -11.75 2.04
C GLY A 388 18.07 -10.60 1.03
N LEU A 389 17.02 -9.93 0.58
CA LEU A 389 17.15 -8.74 -0.26
C LEU A 389 17.69 -7.55 0.56
N PRO A 390 18.61 -6.75 0.00
CA PRO A 390 19.14 -5.58 0.69
C PRO A 390 18.05 -4.59 1.07
N ARG A 391 18.16 -3.99 2.28
CA ARG A 391 17.23 -2.97 2.76
C ARG A 391 17.08 -1.81 1.76
N THR A 392 18.15 -1.39 1.12
CA THR A 392 18.17 -0.34 0.10
C THR A 392 17.32 -0.67 -1.14
N MET A 393 17.12 -1.94 -1.46
CA MET A 393 16.25 -2.39 -2.54
C MET A 393 14.79 -2.46 -2.07
N VAL A 394 14.57 -3.01 -0.86
CA VAL A 394 13.22 -3.26 -0.33
C VAL A 394 12.51 -1.99 0.14
N TYR A 395 13.26 -1.05 0.73
CA TYR A 395 12.72 0.21 1.27
C TYR A 395 12.98 1.41 0.37
N ARG A 396 13.30 1.18 -0.90
CA ARG A 396 13.46 2.27 -1.86
C ARG A 396 12.16 3.03 -2.09
N HIS A 397 12.31 4.32 -2.39
CA HIS A 397 11.18 5.17 -2.74
C HIS A 397 10.44 4.65 -3.97
N PRO A 398 9.11 4.88 -4.06
CA PRO A 398 8.34 4.52 -5.24
C PRO A 398 8.95 5.05 -6.53
N PHE A 399 8.85 4.25 -7.59
CA PHE A 399 9.25 4.62 -8.93
C PHE A 399 8.13 4.19 -9.88
N PRO A 400 7.58 5.09 -10.69
CA PRO A 400 6.44 4.77 -11.52
C PRO A 400 6.81 3.77 -12.62
N GLY A 401 5.83 2.98 -13.09
CA GLY A 401 6.05 2.01 -14.17
C GLY A 401 6.66 2.62 -15.44
N PRO A 402 6.24 3.83 -15.89
CA PRO A 402 6.86 4.52 -17.02
C PRO A 402 8.27 5.05 -16.74
N GLY A 403 8.79 4.90 -15.55
CA GLY A 403 10.14 5.33 -15.18
C GLY A 403 10.33 6.84 -15.32
N LEU A 404 11.50 7.24 -15.81
CA LEU A 404 11.83 8.65 -16.05
C LEU A 404 10.95 9.31 -17.13
N GLY A 405 10.23 8.53 -17.95
CA GLY A 405 9.38 9.05 -19.01
C GLY A 405 8.31 10.03 -18.55
N VAL A 406 7.80 9.87 -17.29
CA VAL A 406 6.83 10.78 -16.66
C VAL A 406 7.49 11.78 -15.68
N ARG A 407 8.81 11.83 -15.68
CA ARG A 407 9.62 12.83 -14.97
C ARG A 407 10.38 13.75 -15.93
N ILE A 408 10.16 13.60 -17.22
CA ILE A 408 10.61 14.49 -18.29
C ILE A 408 9.36 15.15 -18.85
N LEU A 409 9.14 16.43 -18.57
CA LEU A 409 7.99 17.15 -19.07
C LEU A 409 8.08 17.33 -20.58
N GLY A 410 6.96 17.09 -21.30
CA GLY A 410 6.94 17.16 -22.74
C GLY A 410 7.63 15.97 -23.43
N GLU A 411 8.32 16.20 -24.53
CA GLU A 411 8.95 15.15 -25.33
C GLU A 411 10.10 14.45 -24.59
N VAL A 412 10.10 13.12 -24.64
CA VAL A 412 11.17 12.30 -24.02
C VAL A 412 12.31 12.11 -25.00
N LYS A 413 13.52 12.56 -24.63
CA LYS A 413 14.75 12.37 -25.40
C LYS A 413 15.79 11.62 -24.57
N ARG A 414 16.62 10.83 -25.26
CA ARG A 414 17.71 10.07 -24.58
C ARG A 414 18.59 10.96 -23.73
N GLU A 415 19.05 12.10 -24.30
CA GLU A 415 19.90 13.05 -23.59
C GLU A 415 19.24 13.61 -22.33
N TYR A 416 17.92 13.81 -22.33
CA TYR A 416 17.18 14.29 -21.16
C TYR A 416 17.07 13.19 -20.10
N ALA A 417 16.82 11.95 -20.53
CA ALA A 417 16.73 10.80 -19.62
C ALA A 417 18.07 10.50 -18.93
N GLU A 418 19.17 10.53 -19.68
CA GLU A 418 20.53 10.33 -19.14
C GLU A 418 20.92 11.43 -18.16
N LEU A 419 20.60 12.69 -18.47
CA LEU A 419 20.87 13.83 -17.58
C LEU A 419 20.03 13.75 -16.30
N LEU A 420 18.73 13.44 -16.45
CA LEU A 420 17.82 13.31 -15.33
C LEU A 420 18.20 12.14 -14.43
N ALA A 421 18.56 10.98 -14.98
CA ALA A 421 18.98 9.82 -14.19
C ALA A 421 20.17 10.15 -13.27
N LYS A 422 21.14 10.92 -13.77
CA LYS A 422 22.30 11.37 -12.98
C LYS A 422 21.91 12.40 -11.93
N ALA A 423 21.03 13.36 -12.28
CA ALA A 423 20.53 14.36 -11.32
C ALA A 423 19.75 13.71 -10.18
N ASP A 424 18.88 12.74 -10.51
CA ASP A 424 18.13 11.95 -9.54
C ASP A 424 19.06 11.16 -8.61
N ALA A 425 20.11 10.52 -9.16
CA ALA A 425 21.09 9.78 -8.39
C ALA A 425 21.85 10.68 -7.40
N ILE A 426 22.25 11.91 -7.80
CA ILE A 426 22.88 12.88 -6.91
C ILE A 426 21.95 13.27 -5.76
N PHE A 427 20.68 13.53 -6.05
CA PHE A 427 19.69 13.91 -5.04
C PHE A 427 19.46 12.77 -4.02
N ILE A 428 19.28 11.55 -4.50
CA ILE A 428 19.11 10.38 -3.63
C ILE A 428 20.36 10.09 -2.79
N ASP A 429 21.57 10.19 -3.39
CA ASP A 429 22.83 10.02 -2.67
C ASP A 429 22.98 11.03 -1.51
N GLU A 430 22.67 12.29 -1.74
CA GLU A 430 22.71 13.32 -0.68
C GLU A 430 21.65 13.10 0.39
N LEU A 431 20.42 12.65 0.02
CA LEU A 431 19.39 12.28 1.01
C LEU A 431 19.87 11.15 1.94
N CYS A 432 20.54 10.15 1.36
CA CYS A 432 21.11 9.04 2.15
C CYS A 432 22.24 9.52 3.08
N LYS A 433 23.16 10.35 2.58
CA LYS A 433 24.26 10.90 3.37
C LYS A 433 23.82 11.78 4.52
N ALA A 434 22.71 12.49 4.35
CA ALA A 434 22.16 13.40 5.35
C ALA A 434 21.14 12.74 6.31
N ASP A 435 20.93 11.41 6.25
CA ASP A 435 19.91 10.67 7.00
C ASP A 435 18.49 11.23 6.81
N LEU A 436 18.21 11.74 5.59
CA LEU A 436 16.91 12.30 5.20
C LEU A 436 16.09 11.35 4.32
N TYR A 437 16.71 10.30 3.77
CA TYR A 437 16.04 9.38 2.86
C TYR A 437 14.82 8.70 3.50
N ASP A 438 14.99 8.12 4.68
CA ASP A 438 13.90 7.44 5.41
C ASP A 438 12.88 8.42 6.03
N LYS A 439 13.20 9.72 6.08
CA LYS A 439 12.27 10.78 6.55
C LYS A 439 11.35 11.29 5.45
N THR A 440 11.70 11.04 4.20
CA THR A 440 10.87 11.35 3.04
C THR A 440 10.17 10.11 2.54
N SER A 441 8.90 10.21 2.15
CA SER A 441 8.13 9.07 1.62
C SER A 441 8.44 8.82 0.14
N GLN A 442 8.71 9.89 -0.61
CA GLN A 442 9.13 9.84 -2.01
C GLN A 442 9.94 11.10 -2.34
N ALA A 443 11.08 10.92 -3.00
CA ALA A 443 11.93 12.00 -3.48
C ALA A 443 12.50 11.65 -4.86
N PHE A 444 12.58 12.63 -5.76
CA PHE A 444 13.06 12.46 -7.12
C PHE A 444 13.36 13.81 -7.78
N ALA A 445 14.12 13.75 -8.89
CA ALA A 445 14.35 14.87 -9.78
C ALA A 445 13.38 14.83 -10.97
N VAL A 446 13.08 16.01 -11.55
CA VAL A 446 12.24 16.22 -12.73
C VAL A 446 13.01 17.08 -13.73
N PHE A 447 13.00 16.67 -14.99
CA PHE A 447 13.60 17.44 -16.08
C PHE A 447 12.57 18.42 -16.64
N LEU A 448 12.93 19.71 -16.61
CA LEU A 448 12.13 20.78 -17.20
C LEU A 448 12.74 21.17 -18.56
N PRO A 449 12.01 21.02 -19.68
CA PRO A 449 12.52 21.34 -21.02
C PRO A 449 12.52 22.86 -21.29
N VAL A 450 12.98 23.62 -20.31
CA VAL A 450 13.16 25.07 -20.37
C VAL A 450 14.63 25.41 -20.12
N LYS A 451 15.14 26.37 -20.89
CA LYS A 451 16.50 26.86 -20.72
C LYS A 451 16.50 28.15 -19.93
N SER A 452 17.35 28.19 -18.92
CA SER A 452 17.60 29.37 -18.10
C SER A 452 18.95 29.97 -18.43
N VAL A 453 19.05 31.29 -18.35
CA VAL A 453 20.32 31.95 -18.48
C VAL A 453 21.23 31.63 -17.27
N GLY A 454 22.43 31.24 -17.54
CA GLY A 454 23.51 31.05 -16.58
C GLY A 454 24.77 31.79 -17.01
N VAL A 455 25.77 31.84 -16.17
CA VAL A 455 27.12 32.36 -16.48
C VAL A 455 28.10 31.21 -16.28
N VAL A 456 28.77 30.85 -17.35
CA VAL A 456 29.80 29.79 -17.35
C VAL A 456 31.08 30.40 -17.94
N GLY A 457 32.10 30.56 -17.09
CA GLY A 457 33.39 31.11 -17.51
C GLY A 457 33.27 32.47 -18.24
N ASP A 458 32.70 33.48 -17.59
CA ASP A 458 32.50 34.85 -18.11
C ASP A 458 31.58 35.00 -19.34
N ALA A 459 31.00 33.90 -19.83
CA ALA A 459 30.05 33.88 -20.94
C ALA A 459 28.64 33.51 -20.50
N ARG A 460 27.62 34.08 -21.18
CA ARG A 460 26.22 33.66 -21.00
C ARG A 460 26.01 32.28 -21.62
N ALA A 461 25.50 31.34 -20.82
CA ALA A 461 25.06 30.03 -21.28
C ALA A 461 23.53 29.89 -21.09
N TYR A 462 22.87 29.13 -21.98
CA TYR A 462 21.44 28.79 -21.85
C TYR A 462 21.35 27.30 -21.65
N GLU A 463 21.12 26.89 -20.41
CA GLU A 463 21.16 25.48 -20.00
C GLU A 463 19.84 25.08 -19.32
N TRP A 464 19.64 23.78 -19.13
CA TRP A 464 18.41 23.21 -18.64
C TRP A 464 18.17 23.47 -17.15
N VAL A 465 16.92 23.31 -16.76
CA VAL A 465 16.47 23.42 -15.37
C VAL A 465 16.07 22.04 -14.86
N ILE A 466 16.53 21.70 -13.66
CA ILE A 466 16.12 20.50 -12.91
C ILE A 466 15.25 20.94 -11.73
N ALA A 467 14.08 20.33 -11.57
CA ALA A 467 13.27 20.48 -10.36
C ALA A 467 13.51 19.28 -9.43
N LEU A 468 13.59 19.55 -8.13
CA LEU A 468 13.61 18.54 -7.09
C LEU A 468 12.22 18.45 -6.45
N ARG A 469 11.75 17.25 -6.22
CA ARG A 469 10.49 16.97 -5.53
C ARG A 469 10.76 16.01 -4.38
N ALA A 470 10.36 16.37 -3.16
CA ALA A 470 10.34 15.46 -2.04
C ALA A 470 9.05 15.67 -1.23
N VAL A 471 8.42 14.59 -0.82
CA VAL A 471 7.16 14.62 -0.08
C VAL A 471 7.19 13.70 1.14
N GLU A 472 6.42 14.08 2.14
CA GLU A 472 6.08 13.28 3.31
C GLU A 472 4.60 12.92 3.25
N THR A 473 4.27 11.65 3.42
CA THR A 473 2.90 11.15 3.36
C THR A 473 2.79 9.84 4.15
N ILE A 474 1.59 9.54 4.63
CA ILE A 474 1.27 8.29 5.32
C ILE A 474 0.58 7.31 4.35
N ASP A 475 -0.28 7.81 3.49
CA ASP A 475 -1.22 7.02 2.70
C ASP A 475 -1.12 7.25 1.18
N PHE A 476 -0.28 8.17 0.72
CA PHE A 476 -0.17 8.64 -0.67
C PHE A 476 -1.44 9.27 -1.24
N MET A 477 -2.52 9.38 -0.46
CA MET A 477 -3.75 10.11 -0.81
C MET A 477 -3.55 11.61 -0.65
N THR A 478 -2.98 12.00 0.48
CA THR A 478 -2.53 13.36 0.79
C THR A 478 -1.01 13.36 0.99
N ALA A 479 -0.36 14.45 0.62
CA ALA A 479 1.07 14.61 0.82
C ALA A 479 1.45 16.07 1.07
N HIS A 480 2.40 16.27 1.95
CA HIS A 480 3.06 17.54 2.16
C HIS A 480 4.44 17.52 1.50
N TRP A 481 4.89 18.66 0.97
CA TRP A 481 6.27 18.77 0.55
C TRP A 481 7.21 18.64 1.75
N ALA A 482 8.32 17.92 1.60
CA ALA A 482 9.26 17.69 2.68
C ALA A 482 10.05 18.97 2.99
N HIS A 483 10.12 19.33 4.27
CA HIS A 483 10.88 20.50 4.74
C HIS A 483 12.37 20.17 4.86
N LEU A 484 13.02 19.99 3.70
CA LEU A 484 14.47 19.75 3.65
C LEU A 484 15.24 20.99 4.07
N PRO A 485 16.38 20.85 4.80
CA PRO A 485 17.20 21.99 5.19
C PRO A 485 17.72 22.78 3.97
N TYR A 486 17.72 24.11 4.04
CA TYR A 486 18.20 24.95 2.93
C TYR A 486 19.66 24.68 2.55
N GLU A 487 20.51 24.38 3.52
CA GLU A 487 21.91 24.01 3.30
C GLU A 487 22.04 22.71 2.52
N PHE A 488 21.18 21.75 2.83
CA PHE A 488 21.07 20.50 2.09
C PHE A 488 20.67 20.75 0.62
N LEU A 489 19.61 21.53 0.39
CA LEU A 489 19.16 21.89 -0.95
C LEU A 489 20.28 22.64 -1.72
N GLY A 490 21.00 23.51 -1.05
CA GLY A 490 22.17 24.19 -1.60
C GLY A 490 23.29 23.21 -2.02
N THR A 491 23.55 22.20 -1.21
CA THR A 491 24.55 21.16 -1.51
C THR A 491 24.13 20.34 -2.74
N VAL A 492 22.88 19.88 -2.79
CA VAL A 492 22.33 19.13 -3.94
C VAL A 492 22.41 19.97 -5.21
N SER A 493 21.95 21.23 -5.15
CA SER A 493 22.00 22.16 -6.29
C SER A 493 23.43 22.35 -6.79
N ASN A 494 24.38 22.60 -5.91
CA ASN A 494 25.80 22.79 -6.27
C ASN A 494 26.38 21.52 -6.92
N ARG A 495 26.08 20.34 -6.41
CA ARG A 495 26.54 19.08 -7.00
C ARG A 495 25.96 18.88 -8.40
N ILE A 496 24.63 19.04 -8.57
CA ILE A 496 23.97 18.87 -9.87
C ILE A 496 24.58 19.82 -10.90
N ILE A 497 24.72 21.10 -10.58
CA ILE A 497 25.26 22.11 -11.52
C ILE A 497 26.72 21.85 -11.85
N ASN A 498 27.56 21.45 -10.90
CA ASN A 498 29.00 21.25 -11.12
C ASN A 498 29.34 19.90 -11.76
N GLU A 499 28.58 18.83 -11.44
CA GLU A 499 28.84 17.49 -11.96
C GLU A 499 28.14 17.21 -13.30
N LEU A 500 27.06 17.93 -13.62
CA LEU A 500 26.24 17.70 -14.83
C LEU A 500 26.34 18.90 -15.80
N ARG A 501 27.02 18.69 -16.90
CA ARG A 501 27.07 19.70 -17.98
C ARG A 501 25.69 19.87 -18.59
N GLY A 502 25.26 21.11 -18.85
CA GLY A 502 24.00 21.44 -19.47
C GLY A 502 22.88 21.77 -18.48
N VAL A 503 23.17 21.83 -17.18
CA VAL A 503 22.26 22.29 -16.13
C VAL A 503 22.82 23.53 -15.46
N SER A 504 22.05 24.62 -15.47
CA SER A 504 22.46 25.89 -14.81
C SER A 504 21.53 26.31 -13.68
N ARG A 505 20.43 25.58 -13.46
CA ARG A 505 19.45 25.94 -12.43
C ARG A 505 18.78 24.72 -11.83
N VAL A 506 18.65 24.73 -10.49
CA VAL A 506 17.90 23.76 -9.72
C VAL A 506 16.81 24.51 -8.96
N VAL A 507 15.58 23.97 -8.96
CA VAL A 507 14.42 24.50 -8.21
C VAL A 507 13.85 23.41 -7.31
N TYR A 508 13.15 23.79 -6.25
CA TYR A 508 12.49 22.84 -5.35
C TYR A 508 10.98 23.06 -5.36
N ASP A 509 10.22 21.98 -5.60
CA ASP A 509 8.75 22.02 -5.64
C ASP A 509 8.17 21.94 -4.23
N ILE A 510 7.47 23.01 -3.81
CA ILE A 510 6.84 23.16 -2.50
C ILE A 510 5.31 22.97 -2.53
N SER A 511 4.80 22.25 -3.53
CA SER A 511 3.37 22.02 -3.70
C SER A 511 2.88 20.85 -2.85
N GLY A 512 1.73 21.00 -2.18
CA GLY A 512 1.05 19.93 -1.46
C GLY A 512 0.10 19.13 -2.36
N LYS A 513 -0.22 17.91 -1.98
CA LYS A 513 -1.26 17.10 -2.60
C LYS A 513 -2.45 16.98 -1.63
N PRO A 514 -3.69 17.40 -2.00
CA PRO A 514 -4.03 18.18 -3.19
C PRO A 514 -3.54 19.64 -3.11
N PRO A 515 -3.62 20.50 -4.18
CA PRO A 515 -4.16 20.16 -5.50
C PRO A 515 -3.16 19.52 -6.45
N ALA A 516 -1.84 19.63 -6.19
CA ALA A 516 -0.84 18.96 -7.00
C ALA A 516 -0.86 17.44 -6.79
N THR A 517 -0.29 16.68 -7.74
CA THR A 517 0.03 15.28 -7.57
C THR A 517 1.45 15.10 -7.01
N ILE A 518 1.86 13.90 -6.61
CA ILE A 518 3.23 13.64 -6.20
C ILE A 518 4.13 13.65 -7.43
N GLU A 519 3.84 12.79 -8.42
CA GLU A 519 4.51 12.85 -9.73
C GLU A 519 4.01 14.07 -10.53
N TRP A 520 4.82 14.55 -11.46
CA TRP A 520 4.50 15.74 -12.26
C TRP A 520 3.68 15.42 -13.52
N GLU A 521 3.83 14.19 -14.06
CA GLU A 521 3.03 13.69 -15.19
C GLU A 521 2.39 12.34 -14.89
#